data_e575df2b8fa64ef68d8b7f13655d867f
#
_entry.id   e575df2b8fa64ef68d8b7f13655d867f
#
_cell.length_a   1.000
_cell.length_b   1.000
_cell.length_c   1.000
_cell.angle_alpha   90.00
_cell.angle_beta   90.00
_cell.angle_gamma   90.00
#
_symmetry.space_group_name_H-M   'P 1'
#
loop_
_entity.id
_entity.type
_entity.pdbx_description
1 polymer ?
#
loop_
_entity_poly.entity_id
_entity_poly.type
_entity_poly.pdbx_seq_one_letter_code
_entity_poly.pdbx_strand_id
1 'polypeptide(L)'
;MTDGPDRPAPRFPAGKEPQVRAAIRAALQDWRIGPGDTGICGAARGGDIIFAEECLARGAEVRLFLPLPIDAFLDASVRLPAALDGDWEARFHRLLGRCTTEGPAGDYGAGDGAQPFIDNNTRMLAEARTAARDDSYYALILWDGREPDGKGGTAEIAQATRDLRHRAIIDPTAL
;
A
#
# COMPACT_ATOMS: atom_id res chain seq x y z
N MET A 1 -5.17 4.36 -2.45
CA MET A 1 -5.05 5.63 -1.67
C MET A 1 -6.44 6.10 -1.28
N THR A 2 -6.58 6.80 -0.15
CA THR A 2 -7.82 7.54 0.15
C THR A 2 -8.07 8.61 -0.91
N ASP A 3 -9.36 8.91 -1.13
CA ASP A 3 -9.76 9.86 -2.17
C ASP A 3 -9.25 11.28 -1.88
N GLY A 4 -8.86 11.98 -2.94
CA GLY A 4 -8.61 13.42 -2.92
C GLY A 4 -9.92 14.22 -3.08
N PRO A 5 -9.87 15.57 -2.92
CA PRO A 5 -11.06 16.43 -2.93
C PRO A 5 -11.81 16.42 -4.25
N ASP A 6 -11.10 16.27 -5.36
CA ASP A 6 -11.65 16.42 -6.70
C ASP A 6 -12.03 15.09 -7.37
N ARG A 7 -12.14 14.00 -6.58
CA ARG A 7 -12.47 12.70 -7.15
C ARG A 7 -13.98 12.60 -7.42
N PRO A 8 -14.41 12.50 -8.70
CA PRO A 8 -15.84 12.52 -9.05
C PRO A 8 -16.62 11.33 -8.51
N ALA A 9 -15.98 10.14 -8.45
CA ALA A 9 -16.57 8.92 -7.94
C ALA A 9 -15.70 8.39 -6.77
N PRO A 10 -16.22 8.42 -5.54
CA PRO A 10 -15.47 7.92 -4.38
C PRO A 10 -15.10 6.45 -4.55
N ARG A 11 -13.84 6.12 -4.23
CA ARG A 11 -13.30 4.75 -4.21
C ARG A 11 -12.83 4.35 -2.82
N PHE A 12 -12.27 5.30 -2.06
CA PHE A 12 -11.93 5.14 -0.66
C PHE A 12 -12.15 6.45 0.10
N PRO A 13 -13.40 6.79 0.45
CA PRO A 13 -13.70 7.97 1.26
C PRO A 13 -13.03 7.91 2.64
N ALA A 14 -12.60 9.05 3.16
CA ALA A 14 -11.93 9.14 4.47
C ALA A 14 -12.75 8.50 5.62
N GLY A 15 -14.08 8.66 5.60
CA GLY A 15 -14.99 8.06 6.59
C GLY A 15 -15.02 6.52 6.59
N LYS A 16 -14.45 5.86 5.57
CA LYS A 16 -14.35 4.40 5.49
C LYS A 16 -13.06 3.84 6.13
N GLU A 17 -12.16 4.69 6.62
CA GLU A 17 -10.92 4.21 7.24
C GLU A 17 -11.14 3.19 8.36
N PRO A 18 -12.06 3.40 9.32
CA PRO A 18 -12.28 2.42 10.40
C PRO A 18 -12.70 1.03 9.88
N GLN A 19 -13.57 0.98 8.87
CA GLN A 19 -14.04 -0.27 8.27
C GLN A 19 -12.93 -0.96 7.49
N VAL A 20 -12.15 -0.19 6.69
CA VAL A 20 -11.00 -0.70 5.96
C VAL A 20 -9.94 -1.24 6.92
N ARG A 21 -9.64 -0.51 7.99
CA ARG A 21 -8.71 -0.96 9.05
C ARG A 21 -9.19 -2.28 9.68
N ALA A 22 -10.46 -2.39 9.99
CA ALA A 22 -11.03 -3.60 10.55
C ALA A 22 -10.91 -4.79 9.59
N ALA A 23 -11.16 -4.58 8.29
CA ALA A 23 -11.04 -5.62 7.27
C ALA A 23 -9.57 -6.05 7.05
N ILE A 24 -8.62 -5.11 7.01
CA ILE A 24 -7.17 -5.42 6.96
C ILE A 24 -6.77 -6.23 8.19
N ARG A 25 -7.19 -5.79 9.39
CA ARG A 25 -6.89 -6.48 10.65
C ARG A 25 -7.42 -7.90 10.64
N ALA A 26 -8.64 -8.13 10.16
CA ALA A 26 -9.25 -9.46 10.06
C ALA A 26 -8.42 -10.35 9.12
N ALA A 27 -8.06 -9.88 7.92
CA ALA A 27 -7.25 -10.65 6.98
C ALA A 27 -5.88 -11.04 7.57
N LEU A 28 -5.19 -10.10 8.23
CA LEU A 28 -3.90 -10.38 8.88
C LEU A 28 -4.05 -11.37 10.06
N GLN A 29 -5.18 -11.33 10.75
CA GLN A 29 -5.50 -12.29 11.82
C GLN A 29 -5.76 -13.70 11.27
N ASP A 30 -6.56 -13.81 10.21
CA ASP A 30 -6.86 -15.09 9.56
C ASP A 30 -5.59 -15.76 9.03
N TRP A 31 -4.66 -14.96 8.53
CA TRP A 31 -3.34 -15.40 8.07
C TRP A 31 -2.34 -15.60 9.20
N ARG A 32 -2.72 -15.28 10.45
CA ARG A 32 -1.88 -15.40 11.65
C ARG A 32 -0.57 -14.61 11.57
N ILE A 33 -0.60 -13.47 10.88
CA ILE A 33 0.57 -12.59 10.76
C ILE A 33 1.03 -12.12 12.14
N GLY A 34 2.34 -12.23 12.41
CA GLY A 34 2.94 -11.89 13.70
C GLY A 34 4.46 -11.80 13.65
N PRO A 35 5.14 -11.98 14.80
CA PRO A 35 6.61 -11.97 14.87
C PRO A 35 7.23 -13.00 13.94
N GLY A 36 8.22 -12.58 13.16
CA GLY A 36 8.90 -13.41 12.15
C GLY A 36 8.32 -13.27 10.74
N ASP A 37 7.18 -12.59 10.60
CA ASP A 37 6.63 -12.23 9.29
C ASP A 37 7.09 -10.83 8.86
N THR A 38 7.08 -10.58 7.54
CA THR A 38 7.44 -9.29 6.97
C THR A 38 6.31 -8.78 6.08
N GLY A 39 5.76 -7.60 6.42
CA GLY A 39 4.86 -6.85 5.55
C GLY A 39 5.65 -6.02 4.53
N ILE A 40 5.21 -6.01 3.27
CA ILE A 40 5.83 -5.22 2.18
C ILE A 40 4.76 -4.33 1.58
N CYS A 41 4.99 -3.02 1.50
CA CYS A 41 4.04 -2.09 0.89
C CYS A 41 4.71 -0.80 0.40
N GLY A 42 3.95 0.01 -0.40
CA GLY A 42 4.40 1.27 -0.98
C GLY A 42 4.26 2.50 -0.09
N ALA A 43 3.68 2.37 1.10
CA ALA A 43 3.46 3.44 2.07
C ALA A 43 2.59 4.63 1.60
N ALA A 44 1.78 4.48 0.55
CA ALA A 44 0.83 5.51 0.15
C ALA A 44 -0.28 5.69 1.20
N ARG A 45 -0.86 6.89 1.28
CA ARG A 45 -1.98 7.16 2.19
C ARG A 45 -3.14 6.19 1.98
N GLY A 46 -3.78 5.80 3.05
CA GLY A 46 -4.86 4.80 3.03
C GLY A 46 -4.34 3.39 3.22
N GLY A 47 -4.59 2.49 2.27
CA GLY A 47 -4.36 1.06 2.41
C GLY A 47 -2.97 0.68 2.90
N ASP A 48 -1.92 1.22 2.28
CA ASP A 48 -0.53 0.85 2.60
C ASP A 48 -0.14 1.28 4.01
N ILE A 49 -0.46 2.53 4.39
CA ILE A 49 -0.16 3.04 5.74
C ILE A 49 -0.93 2.25 6.79
N ILE A 50 -2.22 1.98 6.57
CA ILE A 50 -3.04 1.17 7.50
C ILE A 50 -2.49 -0.25 7.61
N PHE A 51 -2.13 -0.88 6.49
CA PHE A 51 -1.54 -2.21 6.47
C PHE A 51 -0.23 -2.26 7.27
N ALA A 52 0.67 -1.31 7.05
CA ALA A 52 1.94 -1.23 7.76
C ALA A 52 1.73 -1.07 9.28
N GLU A 53 0.80 -0.19 9.70
CA GLU A 53 0.45 0.00 11.10
C GLU A 53 -0.10 -1.29 11.74
N GLU A 54 -0.98 -2.02 11.04
CA GLU A 54 -1.56 -3.26 11.53
C GLU A 54 -0.54 -4.42 11.58
N CYS A 55 0.42 -4.47 10.65
CA CYS A 55 1.55 -5.41 10.71
C CYS A 55 2.43 -5.12 11.93
N LEU A 56 2.84 -3.87 12.12
CA LEU A 56 3.66 -3.46 13.27
C LEU A 56 2.95 -3.71 14.61
N ALA A 57 1.64 -3.51 14.67
CA ALA A 57 0.84 -3.77 15.88
C ALA A 57 0.80 -5.27 16.26
N ARG A 58 1.08 -6.15 15.30
CA ARG A 58 1.17 -7.62 15.48
C ARG A 58 2.60 -8.10 15.77
N GLY A 59 3.57 -7.19 15.76
CA GLY A 59 4.98 -7.52 15.95
C GLY A 59 5.68 -8.02 14.69
N ALA A 60 5.05 -7.93 13.53
CA ALA A 60 5.69 -8.21 12.25
C ALA A 60 6.64 -7.09 11.87
N GLU A 61 7.68 -7.42 11.11
CA GLU A 61 8.53 -6.42 10.46
C GLU A 61 7.81 -5.78 9.28
N VAL A 62 8.19 -4.55 8.91
CA VAL A 62 7.66 -3.89 7.72
C VAL A 62 8.78 -3.29 6.88
N ARG A 63 8.71 -3.53 5.57
CA ARG A 63 9.58 -2.92 4.58
C ARG A 63 8.75 -2.02 3.65
N LEU A 64 9.14 -0.77 3.58
CA LEU A 64 8.51 0.25 2.73
C LEU A 64 9.31 0.39 1.43
N PHE A 65 8.63 0.32 0.30
CA PHE A 65 9.23 0.51 -1.02
C PHE A 65 8.71 1.82 -1.63
N LEU A 66 9.53 2.84 -1.69
CA LEU A 66 9.14 4.15 -2.20
C LEU A 66 9.49 4.27 -3.69
N PRO A 67 8.52 4.61 -4.55
CA PRO A 67 8.77 4.80 -5.98
C PRO A 67 9.54 6.08 -6.31
N LEU A 68 9.51 7.06 -5.40
CA LEU A 68 10.09 8.40 -5.55
C LEU A 68 10.90 8.78 -4.31
N PRO A 69 11.79 9.77 -4.41
CA PRO A 69 12.37 10.41 -3.24
C PRO A 69 11.28 10.91 -2.28
N ILE A 70 11.58 10.93 -0.97
CA ILE A 70 10.59 11.13 0.10
C ILE A 70 9.71 12.35 -0.16
N ASP A 71 10.28 13.53 -0.44
CA ASP A 71 9.50 14.76 -0.62
C ASP A 71 8.55 14.66 -1.83
N ALA A 72 9.04 14.14 -2.96
CA ALA A 72 8.23 13.92 -4.15
C ALA A 72 7.13 12.87 -3.89
N PHE A 73 7.43 11.84 -3.11
CA PHE A 73 6.45 10.82 -2.74
C PHE A 73 5.38 11.37 -1.78
N LEU A 74 5.75 12.21 -0.83
CA LEU A 74 4.81 12.90 0.04
C LEU A 74 3.78 13.68 -0.78
N ASP A 75 4.24 14.48 -1.74
CA ASP A 75 3.34 15.28 -2.59
C ASP A 75 2.46 14.43 -3.50
N ALA A 76 3.03 13.37 -4.08
CA ALA A 76 2.31 12.52 -5.03
C ALA A 76 1.30 11.56 -4.37
N SER A 77 1.62 11.04 -3.17
CA SER A 77 0.94 9.84 -2.66
C SER A 77 0.50 9.90 -1.19
N VAL A 78 0.92 10.91 -0.42
CA VAL A 78 0.64 10.97 1.01
C VAL A 78 -0.17 12.19 1.41
N ARG A 79 0.27 13.39 1.03
CA ARG A 79 -0.35 14.65 1.43
C ARG A 79 -1.77 14.81 0.88
N LEU A 80 -2.62 15.41 1.69
CA LEU A 80 -3.95 15.88 1.32
C LEU A 80 -4.11 17.32 1.79
N PRO A 81 -5.03 18.11 1.17
CA PRO A 81 -5.46 19.39 1.73
C PRO A 81 -5.93 19.21 3.18
N ALA A 82 -5.62 20.16 4.04
CA ALA A 82 -5.85 20.10 5.49
C ALA A 82 -7.30 19.71 5.89
N ALA A 83 -8.29 20.09 5.09
CA ALA A 83 -9.70 19.74 5.31
C ALA A 83 -10.02 18.24 5.16
N LEU A 84 -9.11 17.46 4.55
CA LEU A 84 -9.27 16.02 4.29
C LEU A 84 -8.15 15.21 4.95
N ASP A 85 -7.29 15.87 5.72
CA ASP A 85 -6.11 15.26 6.29
C ASP A 85 -6.49 14.30 7.43
N GLY A 86 -6.19 13.02 7.23
CA GLY A 86 -6.26 11.96 8.24
C GLY A 86 -4.92 11.73 8.93
N ASP A 87 -4.13 12.77 9.15
CA ASP A 87 -2.78 12.68 9.76
C ASP A 87 -1.78 11.85 8.91
N TRP A 88 -2.04 11.70 7.61
CA TRP A 88 -1.31 10.77 6.76
C TRP A 88 0.19 11.06 6.70
N GLU A 89 0.58 12.34 6.61
CA GLU A 89 1.99 12.73 6.60
C GLU A 89 2.68 12.39 7.93
N ALA A 90 2.05 12.70 9.05
CA ALA A 90 2.58 12.36 10.37
C ALA A 90 2.66 10.83 10.57
N ARG A 91 1.68 10.09 10.09
CA ARG A 91 1.68 8.61 10.10
C ARG A 91 2.79 8.04 9.24
N PHE A 92 2.99 8.56 8.04
CA PHE A 92 4.08 8.18 7.16
C PHE A 92 5.45 8.39 7.83
N HIS A 93 5.68 9.55 8.44
CA HIS A 93 6.93 9.81 9.16
C HIS A 93 7.15 8.87 10.35
N ARG A 94 6.08 8.51 11.07
CA ARG A 94 6.19 7.49 12.13
C ARG A 94 6.60 6.12 11.57
N LEU A 95 6.12 5.74 10.39
CA LEU A 95 6.51 4.50 9.73
C LEU A 95 7.98 4.54 9.27
N LEU A 96 8.45 5.66 8.68
CA LEU A 96 9.86 5.82 8.32
C LEU A 96 10.81 5.59 9.51
N GLY A 97 10.42 6.02 10.71
CA GLY A 97 11.20 5.82 11.94
C GLY A 97 11.16 4.41 12.52
N ARG A 98 10.32 3.50 11.97
CA ARG A 98 10.07 2.16 12.53
C ARG A 98 10.28 1.02 11.53
N CYS A 99 10.34 1.33 10.25
CA CYS A 99 10.39 0.35 9.16
C CYS A 99 11.69 0.46 8.38
N THR A 100 12.11 -0.62 7.77
CA THR A 100 13.15 -0.56 6.74
C THR A 100 12.57 0.11 5.49
N THR A 101 13.29 1.07 4.92
CA THR A 101 12.82 1.81 3.75
C THR A 101 13.78 1.64 2.57
N GLU A 102 13.23 1.21 1.46
CA GLU A 102 13.91 1.10 0.17
C GLU A 102 13.52 2.30 -0.71
N GLY A 103 14.51 3.02 -1.19
CA GLY A 103 14.31 4.17 -2.08
C GLY A 103 13.95 3.76 -3.52
N PRO A 104 13.84 4.75 -4.44
CA PRO A 104 13.52 4.52 -5.85
C PRO A 104 14.44 3.51 -6.52
N ALA A 105 13.92 2.77 -7.52
CA ALA A 105 14.70 1.80 -8.29
C ALA A 105 15.68 2.46 -9.27
N GLY A 106 15.44 3.71 -9.63
CA GLY A 106 16.23 4.49 -10.58
C GLY A 106 16.18 5.97 -10.31
N ASP A 107 16.86 6.72 -11.16
CA ASP A 107 16.80 8.19 -11.16
C ASP A 107 15.66 8.61 -12.09
N TYR A 108 14.51 8.94 -11.50
CA TYR A 108 13.30 9.29 -12.24
C TYR A 108 13.09 10.80 -12.28
N GLY A 109 12.73 11.31 -13.47
CA GLY A 109 12.42 12.71 -13.71
C GLY A 109 10.91 12.95 -13.89
N ALA A 110 10.54 14.22 -14.04
CA ALA A 110 9.16 14.64 -14.23
C ALA A 110 8.47 14.05 -15.49
N GLY A 111 9.27 13.55 -16.46
CA GLY A 111 8.77 12.94 -17.70
C GLY A 111 8.42 11.46 -17.60
N ASP A 112 8.80 10.79 -16.52
CA ASP A 112 8.66 9.33 -16.39
C ASP A 112 7.26 8.86 -15.99
N GLY A 113 6.37 9.79 -15.66
CA GLY A 113 4.95 9.52 -15.43
C GLY A 113 4.69 8.43 -14.40
N ALA A 114 4.07 7.32 -14.83
CA ALA A 114 3.73 6.19 -13.96
C ALA A 114 4.89 5.18 -13.78
N GLN A 115 5.98 5.29 -14.53
CA GLN A 115 7.06 4.28 -14.56
C GLN A 115 7.66 4.01 -13.17
N PRO A 116 7.94 5.00 -12.32
CA PRO A 116 8.44 4.76 -10.96
C PRO A 116 7.53 3.83 -10.15
N PHE A 117 6.22 3.98 -10.29
CA PHE A 117 5.22 3.17 -9.57
C PHE A 117 5.13 1.74 -10.11
N ILE A 118 5.25 1.57 -11.43
CA ILE A 118 5.30 0.26 -12.10
C ILE A 118 6.53 -0.53 -11.63
N ASP A 119 7.69 0.11 -11.66
CA ASP A 119 8.95 -0.51 -11.25
C ASP A 119 8.94 -0.85 -9.76
N ASN A 120 8.35 0.02 -8.94
CA ASN A 120 8.19 -0.23 -7.51
C ASN A 120 7.28 -1.42 -7.23
N ASN A 121 6.15 -1.56 -7.95
CA ASN A 121 5.26 -2.71 -7.84
C ASN A 121 6.02 -4.01 -8.21
N THR A 122 6.80 -3.98 -9.27
CA THR A 122 7.63 -5.12 -9.70
C THR A 122 8.64 -5.50 -8.63
N ARG A 123 9.32 -4.53 -8.01
CA ARG A 123 10.28 -4.77 -6.92
C ARG A 123 9.61 -5.35 -5.69
N MET A 124 8.48 -4.82 -5.25
CA MET A 124 7.73 -5.36 -4.10
C MET A 124 7.34 -6.82 -4.32
N LEU A 125 6.85 -7.17 -5.51
CA LEU A 125 6.49 -8.54 -5.85
C LEU A 125 7.72 -9.47 -5.92
N ALA A 126 8.84 -8.99 -6.46
CA ALA A 126 10.09 -9.75 -6.50
C ALA A 126 10.62 -10.01 -5.08
N GLU A 127 10.59 -8.99 -4.22
CA GLU A 127 11.00 -9.12 -2.82
C GLU A 127 10.10 -10.10 -2.06
N ALA A 128 8.78 -10.01 -2.23
CA ALA A 128 7.84 -10.93 -1.60
C ALA A 128 8.12 -12.39 -2.00
N ARG A 129 8.40 -12.64 -3.28
CA ARG A 129 8.77 -13.99 -3.76
C ARG A 129 10.10 -14.47 -3.19
N THR A 130 11.09 -13.57 -3.08
CA THR A 130 12.42 -13.91 -2.56
C THR A 130 12.38 -14.18 -1.06
N ALA A 131 11.59 -13.42 -0.31
CA ALA A 131 11.43 -13.59 1.12
C ALA A 131 10.57 -14.81 1.49
N ALA A 132 9.65 -15.19 0.62
CA ALA A 132 8.78 -16.34 0.82
C ALA A 132 9.57 -17.64 0.63
N ARG A 133 9.55 -18.47 1.66
CA ARG A 133 9.96 -19.88 1.56
C ARG A 133 8.79 -20.62 0.92
N ASP A 134 8.94 -21.28 -0.19
CA ASP A 134 7.90 -22.13 -0.83
C ASP A 134 6.78 -21.36 -1.59
N ASP A 135 7.05 -20.20 -2.19
CA ASP A 135 6.07 -19.37 -2.88
C ASP A 135 4.82 -19.00 -2.04
N SER A 136 4.93 -19.11 -0.72
CA SER A 136 3.82 -18.90 0.23
C SER A 136 3.73 -17.45 0.71
N TYR A 137 3.76 -16.48 -0.19
CA TYR A 137 3.45 -15.11 0.22
C TYR A 137 1.96 -14.80 0.07
N TYR A 138 1.50 -13.82 0.85
CA TYR A 138 0.12 -13.39 0.93
C TYR A 138 -0.04 -12.05 0.21
N ALA A 139 -1.11 -11.86 -0.53
CA ALA A 139 -1.42 -10.59 -1.16
C ALA A 139 -2.73 -10.01 -0.60
N LEU A 140 -2.64 -8.86 0.06
CA LEU A 140 -3.78 -8.08 0.48
C LEU A 140 -3.92 -6.86 -0.42
N ILE A 141 -5.07 -6.73 -1.07
CA ILE A 141 -5.31 -5.74 -2.11
C ILE A 141 -6.54 -4.92 -1.75
N LEU A 142 -6.35 -3.63 -1.52
CA LEU A 142 -7.44 -2.68 -1.32
C LEU A 142 -7.86 -2.12 -2.68
N TRP A 143 -8.97 -2.64 -3.25
CA TRP A 143 -9.35 -2.34 -4.62
C TRP A 143 -10.85 -2.55 -4.87
N ASP A 144 -11.47 -1.60 -5.56
CA ASP A 144 -12.88 -1.59 -5.92
C ASP A 144 -13.20 -2.33 -7.26
N GLY A 145 -12.21 -3.04 -7.82
CA GLY A 145 -12.37 -3.77 -9.07
C GLY A 145 -12.37 -2.92 -10.34
N ARG A 146 -12.31 -1.59 -10.24
CA ARG A 146 -12.36 -0.69 -11.39
C ARG A 146 -10.98 -0.47 -11.99
N GLU A 147 -10.94 -0.13 -13.28
CA GLU A 147 -9.73 0.30 -13.96
C GLU A 147 -9.06 1.46 -13.20
N PRO A 148 -7.73 1.49 -13.15
CA PRO A 148 -7.00 2.56 -12.49
C PRO A 148 -7.17 3.89 -13.27
N ASP A 149 -7.04 5.01 -12.54
CA ASP A 149 -7.02 6.34 -13.15
C ASP A 149 -5.71 6.59 -13.95
N GLY A 150 -4.78 5.62 -13.94
CA GLY A 150 -3.49 5.66 -14.63
C GLY A 150 -2.76 4.33 -14.52
N LYS A 151 -1.59 4.20 -15.17
CA LYS A 151 -0.70 3.02 -15.06
C LYS A 151 -0.01 2.99 -13.69
N GLY A 152 0.45 1.82 -13.26
CA GLY A 152 1.22 1.66 -12.01
C GLY A 152 0.35 1.56 -10.75
N GLY A 153 -0.93 1.27 -10.90
CA GLY A 153 -1.89 1.21 -9.81
C GLY A 153 -2.12 -0.19 -9.24
N THR A 154 -3.07 -0.27 -8.31
CA THR A 154 -3.47 -1.49 -7.59
C THR A 154 -3.92 -2.62 -8.54
N ALA A 155 -4.50 -2.30 -9.70
CA ALA A 155 -4.93 -3.28 -10.69
C ALA A 155 -3.77 -4.15 -11.22
N GLU A 156 -2.56 -3.61 -11.36
CA GLU A 156 -1.38 -4.38 -11.77
C GLU A 156 -0.99 -5.42 -10.72
N ILE A 157 -0.96 -5.04 -9.44
CA ILE A 157 -0.72 -5.96 -8.33
C ILE A 157 -1.82 -7.02 -8.28
N ALA A 158 -3.09 -6.60 -8.46
CA ALA A 158 -4.23 -7.52 -8.47
C ALA A 158 -4.11 -8.56 -9.60
N GLN A 159 -3.68 -8.14 -10.78
CA GLN A 159 -3.45 -9.04 -11.91
C GLN A 159 -2.25 -9.97 -11.67
N ALA A 160 -1.13 -9.43 -11.20
CA ALA A 160 0.10 -10.18 -10.95
C ALA A 160 -0.03 -11.24 -9.84
N THR A 161 -1.00 -11.06 -8.95
CA THR A 161 -1.27 -11.95 -7.80
C THR A 161 -2.54 -12.79 -7.98
N ARG A 162 -3.16 -12.80 -9.16
CA ARG A 162 -4.46 -13.46 -9.39
C ARG A 162 -4.46 -14.95 -9.04
N ASP A 163 -3.35 -15.63 -9.28
CA ASP A 163 -3.23 -17.08 -9.11
C ASP A 163 -2.67 -17.47 -7.71
N LEU A 164 -2.45 -16.49 -6.83
CA LEU A 164 -1.99 -16.76 -5.48
C LEU A 164 -3.08 -17.45 -4.66
N ARG A 165 -2.69 -18.51 -3.95
CA ARG A 165 -3.56 -19.24 -3.04
C ARG A 165 -4.05 -18.37 -1.87
N HIS A 166 -3.18 -17.51 -1.37
CA HIS A 166 -3.44 -16.64 -0.21
C HIS A 166 -3.58 -15.20 -0.65
N ARG A 167 -4.78 -14.85 -1.07
CA ARG A 167 -5.12 -13.54 -1.59
C ARG A 167 -6.42 -13.03 -0.97
N ALA A 168 -6.42 -11.78 -0.53
CA ALA A 168 -7.61 -11.07 -0.10
C ALA A 168 -7.78 -9.77 -0.90
N ILE A 169 -8.99 -9.53 -1.39
CA ILE A 169 -9.38 -8.23 -1.96
C ILE A 169 -10.38 -7.60 -1.00
N ILE A 170 -10.09 -6.37 -0.60
CA ILE A 170 -10.97 -5.54 0.20
C ILE A 170 -11.47 -4.41 -0.70
N ASP A 171 -12.77 -4.38 -0.95
CA ASP A 171 -13.42 -3.29 -1.68
C ASP A 171 -13.89 -2.22 -0.69
N PRO A 172 -13.26 -1.01 -0.66
CA PRO A 172 -13.64 0.04 0.28
C PRO A 172 -15.05 0.58 0.01
N THR A 173 -15.58 0.41 -1.20
CA THR A 173 -16.91 0.90 -1.57
C THR A 173 -18.03 -0.03 -1.07
N ALA A 174 -17.69 -1.29 -0.79
CA ALA A 174 -18.62 -2.30 -0.31
C ALA A 174 -18.68 -2.43 1.23
N LEU A 175 -17.82 -1.70 1.96
CA LEU A 175 -17.73 -1.71 3.43
C LEU A 175 -18.72 -0.75 4.11
#